data_db5c890db686d8ec36ac30d91e1b9511
#
_entry.id   db5c890db686d8ec36ac30d91e1b9511
#
_cell.length_a   1.000
_cell.length_b   1.000
_cell.length_c   1.000
_cell.angle_alpha   90.00
_cell.angle_beta   90.00
_cell.angle_gamma   90.00
#
_symmetry.space_group_name_H-M   'P 1'
#
loop_
_entity.id
_entity.type
_entity.pdbx_description
1 polymer ?
#
loop_
_entity_poly.entity_id
_entity_poly.type
_entity_poly.pdbx_seq_one_letter_code
_entity_poly.pdbx_strand_id
1 'polypeptide(L)'
;MKPLLSIAVVGAASMLSPHAFAKADCKAYPKAEWMAESDAKAKIQAQGYTISKFKVDGNCYEIYGKNKEGKKVEIYYDAKTLEPVKTEIEK
;
A
#
# COMPACT_ATOMS: atom_id res chain seq x y z
N MET A 1 -0.82 29.58 -35.96
CA MET A 1 -0.68 29.33 -35.52
C MET A 1 -0.70 28.64 -34.67
N LYS A 2 -0.68 28.66 -34.49
CA LYS A 2 -0.53 28.28 -33.82
C LYS A 2 -0.46 27.42 -33.01
N PRO A 3 -0.28 27.44 -32.87
CA PRO A 3 -0.09 26.71 -32.20
C PRO A 3 -0.31 26.02 -31.35
N LEU A 4 -0.40 26.25 -31.22
CA LEU A 4 -0.38 25.84 -30.43
C LEU A 4 -0.58 24.89 -29.85
N LEU A 5 -0.59 24.85 -29.99
CA LEU A 5 -0.57 24.10 -29.45
C LEU A 5 -0.43 23.27 -28.82
N SER A 6 -0.15 23.34 -28.92
CA SER A 6 0.15 22.61 -28.36
C SER A 6 0.19 22.09 -27.44
N ILE A 7 0.21 22.29 -27.14
CA ILE A 7 0.41 22.00 -26.22
C ILE A 7 -0.15 21.23 -25.52
N ALA A 8 -0.38 21.30 -25.48
CA ALA A 8 -0.79 20.72 -24.77
C ALA A 8 -0.64 19.65 -24.46
N VAL A 9 -0.36 19.65 -24.88
CA VAL A 9 -0.19 18.74 -24.57
C VAL A 9 0.23 18.12 -23.91
N VAL A 10 0.46 18.22 -23.94
CA VAL A 10 1.05 17.82 -23.30
C VAL A 10 0.72 17.36 -22.24
N GLY A 11 0.64 17.88 -22.07
CA GLY A 11 0.56 17.71 -20.83
C GLY A 11 0.02 16.57 -20.38
N ALA A 12 -0.61 16.36 -20.81
CA ALA A 12 -1.31 15.33 -20.43
C ALA A 12 -0.49 14.22 -20.16
N ALA A 13 0.32 14.00 -20.87
CA ALA A 13 1.00 12.84 -20.79
C ALA A 13 1.43 12.50 -19.50
N SER A 14 1.94 13.28 -18.95
CA SER A 14 2.57 12.94 -17.86
C SER A 14 1.84 12.34 -16.82
N MET A 15 0.84 12.73 -16.65
CA MET A 15 0.24 12.35 -15.54
C MET A 15 -0.07 11.02 -15.33
N LEU A 16 -0.24 10.38 -16.22
CA LEU A 16 -0.78 9.17 -16.01
C LEU A 16 0.03 8.31 -15.24
N SER A 17 1.13 8.29 -15.44
CA SER A 17 1.87 7.25 -14.95
C SER A 17 2.06 7.19 -13.51
N PRO A 18 2.28 8.15 -12.90
CA PRO A 18 2.75 8.04 -11.57
C PRO A 18 1.90 7.37 -10.59
N HIS A 19 0.70 7.57 -10.69
CA HIS A 19 -0.06 7.05 -9.64
C HIS A 19 -0.16 5.60 -9.65
N ALA A 20 0.14 5.00 -10.71
CA ALA A 20 0.02 3.58 -10.77
C ALA A 20 0.92 2.90 -9.76
N PHE A 21 1.95 3.57 -9.34
CA PHE A 21 2.88 2.95 -8.44
C PHE A 21 2.96 3.66 -7.11
N ALA A 22 1.93 4.39 -6.78
CA ALA A 22 1.95 5.10 -5.53
C ALA A 22 1.97 4.13 -4.38
N LYS A 23 2.90 4.28 -3.50
CA LYS A 23 2.99 3.46 -2.33
C LYS A 23 2.37 4.18 -1.16
N ALA A 24 2.17 3.46 -0.08
CA ALA A 24 1.68 4.08 1.13
C ALA A 24 2.79 4.88 1.79
N ASP A 25 2.39 5.93 2.47
CA ASP A 25 3.33 6.79 3.15
C ASP A 25 3.19 6.55 4.65
N CYS A 26 3.94 5.61 5.17
CA CYS A 26 3.89 5.27 6.57
C CYS A 26 4.88 6.08 7.37
N LYS A 27 4.52 6.36 8.62
CA LYS A 27 5.39 7.09 9.49
C LYS A 27 6.67 6.29 9.76
N ALA A 28 7.79 6.99 9.82
CA ALA A 28 9.05 6.34 10.09
C ALA A 28 9.25 6.22 11.59
N TYR A 29 9.45 5.01 12.06
CA TYR A 29 9.78 4.75 13.46
C TYR A 29 11.11 4.01 13.51
N PRO A 30 11.86 4.14 14.60
CA PRO A 30 13.03 3.28 14.80
C PRO A 30 12.59 1.83 14.78
N LYS A 31 13.40 0.98 14.20
CA LYS A 31 13.05 -0.43 14.08
C LYS A 31 12.72 -1.08 15.40
N ALA A 32 13.34 -0.64 16.47
CA ALA A 32 13.06 -1.19 17.78
C ALA A 32 11.63 -0.94 18.24
N GLU A 33 10.95 0.04 17.63
CA GLU A 33 9.56 0.32 17.98
C GLU A 33 8.56 -0.39 17.08
N TRP A 34 9.03 -1.09 16.07
CA TRP A 34 8.13 -1.80 15.17
C TRP A 34 7.54 -2.99 15.91
N MET A 35 6.28 -3.29 15.60
CA MET A 35 5.67 -4.51 16.08
C MET A 35 6.42 -5.71 15.51
N ALA A 36 6.63 -6.74 16.31
CA ALA A 36 7.29 -7.95 15.82
C ALA A 36 6.46 -8.53 14.68
N GLU A 37 7.11 -9.03 13.64
CA GLU A 37 6.41 -9.55 12.48
C GLU A 37 5.44 -10.66 12.85
N SER A 38 5.83 -11.55 13.74
CA SER A 38 4.94 -12.64 14.13
C SER A 38 3.68 -12.11 14.81
N ASP A 39 3.82 -11.07 15.63
CA ASP A 39 2.66 -10.47 16.27
C ASP A 39 1.80 -9.75 15.25
N ALA A 40 2.42 -9.06 14.31
CA ALA A 40 1.67 -8.36 13.27
C ALA A 40 0.87 -9.35 12.43
N LYS A 41 1.49 -10.45 12.03
CA LYS A 41 0.79 -11.47 11.26
C LYS A 41 -0.39 -12.04 12.03
N ALA A 42 -0.18 -12.34 13.31
CA ALA A 42 -1.24 -12.91 14.11
C ALA A 42 -2.43 -11.97 14.25
N LYS A 43 -2.15 -10.68 14.45
CA LYS A 43 -3.21 -9.71 14.57
C LYS A 43 -3.97 -9.52 13.26
N ILE A 44 -3.28 -9.52 12.15
CA ILE A 44 -3.92 -9.38 10.86
C ILE A 44 -4.80 -10.59 10.57
N GLN A 45 -4.30 -11.78 10.88
CA GLN A 45 -5.07 -13.00 10.67
C GLN A 45 -6.29 -13.02 11.59
N ALA A 46 -6.16 -12.52 12.80
CA ALA A 46 -7.28 -12.45 13.71
C ALA A 46 -8.39 -11.53 13.21
N GLN A 47 -8.05 -10.59 12.34
CA GLN A 47 -9.03 -9.71 11.73
C GLN A 47 -9.75 -10.35 10.55
N GLY A 48 -9.39 -11.56 10.20
CA GLY A 48 -10.07 -12.28 9.14
C GLY A 48 -9.34 -12.36 7.82
N TYR A 49 -8.12 -11.88 7.77
CA TYR A 49 -7.35 -11.94 6.53
C TYR A 49 -6.53 -13.21 6.45
N THR A 50 -6.37 -13.71 5.24
CA THR A 50 -5.43 -14.80 4.95
C THR A 50 -4.23 -14.13 4.29
N ILE A 51 -3.05 -14.36 4.83
CA ILE A 51 -1.84 -13.72 4.31
C ILE A 51 -1.12 -14.68 3.39
N SER A 52 -0.90 -14.26 2.14
CA SER A 52 -0.07 -15.06 1.25
C SER A 52 1.36 -14.51 1.20
N LYS A 53 1.56 -13.24 1.48
CA LYS A 53 2.89 -12.66 1.49
C LYS A 53 2.93 -11.51 2.48
N PHE A 54 3.99 -11.45 3.26
CA PHE A 54 4.20 -10.39 4.24
C PHE A 54 5.56 -9.79 3.96
N LYS A 55 5.65 -8.49 3.84
CA LYS A 55 6.94 -7.87 3.56
C LYS A 55 7.03 -6.49 4.17
N VAL A 56 8.22 -5.95 4.16
CA VAL A 56 8.48 -4.59 4.58
C VAL A 56 8.64 -3.77 3.31
N ASP A 57 7.91 -2.68 3.22
CA ASP A 57 8.03 -1.76 2.10
C ASP A 57 8.22 -0.36 2.65
N GLY A 58 9.44 0.14 2.60
CA GLY A 58 9.78 1.43 3.17
C GLY A 58 9.56 1.40 4.67
N ASN A 59 8.68 2.24 5.16
CA ASN A 59 8.36 2.29 6.58
C ASN A 59 7.08 1.56 6.93
N CYS A 60 6.58 0.74 6.01
CA CYS A 60 5.32 0.03 6.18
C CYS A 60 5.53 -1.46 6.30
N TYR A 61 4.62 -2.12 7.00
CA TYR A 61 4.41 -3.54 6.78
C TYR A 61 3.36 -3.65 5.67
N GLU A 62 3.56 -4.58 4.78
CA GLU A 62 2.66 -4.77 3.65
C GLU A 62 2.26 -6.23 3.54
N ILE A 63 0.98 -6.49 3.29
CA ILE A 63 0.55 -7.86 3.03
C ILE A 63 -0.12 -7.95 1.66
N TYR A 64 0.00 -9.13 1.09
CA TYR A 64 -0.84 -9.57 0.00
C TYR A 64 -1.61 -10.76 0.55
N GLY A 65 -2.89 -10.81 0.31
CA GLY A 65 -3.70 -11.91 0.82
C GLY A 65 -5.13 -11.80 0.39
N LYS A 66 -6.03 -12.32 1.22
CA LYS A 66 -7.46 -12.29 0.95
C LYS A 66 -8.21 -11.83 2.17
N ASN A 67 -9.34 -11.16 1.95
CA ASN A 67 -10.20 -10.77 3.04
C ASN A 67 -11.19 -11.90 3.34
N LYS A 68 -12.12 -11.66 4.26
CA LYS A 68 -13.10 -12.67 4.67
C LYS A 68 -13.97 -13.12 3.51
N GLU A 69 -14.21 -12.27 2.55
CA GLU A 69 -15.03 -12.62 1.39
C GLU A 69 -14.24 -13.34 0.31
N GLY A 70 -12.96 -13.59 0.55
CA GLY A 70 -12.12 -14.27 -0.43
C GLY A 70 -11.57 -13.37 -1.51
N LYS A 71 -11.71 -12.07 -1.36
CA LYS A 71 -11.19 -11.14 -2.36
C LYS A 71 -9.74 -10.82 -2.08
N LYS A 72 -8.96 -10.69 -3.12
CA LYS A 72 -7.55 -10.37 -2.97
C LYS A 72 -7.39 -8.96 -2.46
N VAL A 73 -6.46 -8.78 -1.54
CA VAL A 73 -6.17 -7.48 -0.96
C VAL A 73 -4.69 -7.24 -0.94
N GLU A 74 -4.34 -5.97 -0.99
CA GLU A 74 -2.99 -5.51 -0.72
C GLU A 74 -3.14 -4.41 0.30
N ILE A 75 -2.51 -4.53 1.46
CA ILE A 75 -2.71 -3.59 2.55
C ILE A 75 -1.36 -3.18 3.11
N TYR A 76 -1.21 -1.89 3.33
CA TYR A 76 -0.02 -1.33 3.97
C TYR A 76 -0.42 -0.87 5.36
N TYR A 77 0.40 -1.19 6.34
CA TYR A 77 0.14 -0.89 7.74
C TYR A 77 1.24 -0.06 8.34
N ASP A 78 0.87 0.79 9.29
CA ASP A 78 1.82 1.45 10.18
C ASP A 78 2.59 0.35 10.92
N ALA A 79 3.90 0.41 10.90
CA ALA A 79 4.71 -0.69 11.44
C ALA A 79 4.67 -0.77 12.96
N LYS A 80 4.31 0.32 13.63
CA LYS A 80 4.25 0.32 15.09
C LYS A 80 2.84 0.01 15.58
N THR A 81 1.84 0.65 15.02
CA THR A 81 0.48 0.54 15.53
C THR A 81 -0.36 -0.48 14.78
N LEU A 82 0.08 -0.85 13.59
CA LEU A 82 -0.63 -1.75 12.71
C LEU A 82 -1.95 -1.16 12.21
N GLU A 83 -2.04 0.16 12.20
CA GLU A 83 -3.18 0.80 11.57
C GLU A 83 -3.05 0.72 10.07
N PRO A 84 -4.10 0.37 9.34
CA PRO A 84 -4.01 0.35 7.87
C PRO A 84 -3.83 1.76 7.35
N VAL A 85 -2.85 1.94 6.49
CA VAL A 85 -2.57 3.23 5.87
C VAL A 85 -3.14 3.27 4.46
N LYS A 86 -3.10 2.13 3.79
CA LYS A 86 -3.64 2.04 2.44
C LYS A 86 -4.15 0.63 2.21
N THR A 87 -5.35 0.51 1.67
CA THR A 87 -5.95 -0.78 1.38
C THR A 87 -6.45 -0.81 -0.05
N GLU A 88 -6.05 -1.82 -0.80
CA GLU A 88 -6.57 -2.03 -2.14
C GLU A 88 -7.23 -3.40 -2.18
N ILE A 89 -8.45 -3.44 -2.69
CA ILE A 89 -9.22 -4.66 -2.78
C ILE A 89 -9.49 -4.92 -4.26
N GLU A 90 -9.12 -6.11 -4.72
CA GLU A 90 -9.33 -6.46 -6.10
C GLU A 90 -10.77 -6.88 -6.29
N LYS A 91 -11.38 -6.44 -7.34
CA LYS A 91 -12.78 -6.76 -7.59
C LYS A 91 -13.02 -8.07 -8.30
#